data_d71cfe22756399f83168515eadd3dc88
#
_entry.id   d71cfe22756399f83168515eadd3dc88
#
_cell.length_a   1.000
_cell.length_b   1.000
_cell.length_c   1.000
_cell.angle_alpha   90.00
_cell.angle_beta   90.00
_cell.angle_gamma   90.00
#
_symmetry.space_group_name_H-M   'P 1'
#
loop_
_entity.id
_entity.type
_entity.pdbx_description
1 polymer ?
#
loop_
_entity_poly.entity_id
_entity_poly.type
_entity_poly.pdbx_seq_one_letter_code
_entity_poly.pdbx_strand_id
1 'polypeptide(L)'
;IAALHEAGIILLATATNLAKARKFEAAGIDIVVAQGVEAGGHRGVFDLLTEDEGLSTFVLVQTLTLELRIPVVAAGGIMDGCGIRAMLALGATAAQLGTAFILCPESSASDSYRKYLLSSRASLTRITRYISGRPARGMINDFIRYCEGRDAPDPADYPVAYDAAKQLNAVAESSGSNEYAAQWAGQDAPFCRSLPAADLMNALATEFRTSASGRLQDHPPR
;
A
#
# COMPACT_ATOMS: atom_id res chain seq x y z
N ILE A 1 7.31 23.81 0.71
CA ILE A 1 8.45 23.06 1.30
C ILE A 1 9.17 24.00 2.27
N ALA A 2 9.72 25.16 1.86
CA ALA A 2 10.50 26.06 2.73
C ALA A 2 9.79 26.36 4.08
N ALA A 3 8.53 26.81 4.05
CA ALA A 3 7.77 27.13 5.27
C ALA A 3 7.58 25.92 6.22
N LEU A 4 7.55 24.69 5.68
CA LEU A 4 7.46 23.47 6.49
C LEU A 4 8.82 23.15 7.14
N HIS A 5 9.91 23.33 6.42
CA HIS A 5 11.25 23.19 6.99
C HIS A 5 11.56 24.23 8.06
N GLU A 6 11.13 25.48 7.86
CA GLU A 6 11.24 26.54 8.88
C GLU A 6 10.49 26.16 10.17
N ALA A 7 9.41 25.39 10.05
CA ALA A 7 8.69 24.83 11.20
C ALA A 7 9.29 23.53 11.76
N GLY A 8 10.45 23.09 11.25
CA GLY A 8 11.13 21.86 11.68
C GLY A 8 10.47 20.56 11.24
N ILE A 9 9.62 20.59 10.22
CA ILE A 9 8.87 19.42 9.73
C ILE A 9 9.72 18.65 8.72
N ILE A 10 9.85 17.33 8.93
CA ILE A 10 10.47 16.39 7.99
C ILE A 10 9.45 15.98 6.93
N LEU A 11 9.82 16.09 5.66
CA LEU A 11 8.92 15.87 4.53
C LEU A 11 9.21 14.53 3.86
N LEU A 12 8.18 13.68 3.80
CA LEU A 12 8.22 12.43 3.05
C LEU A 12 7.35 12.54 1.79
N ALA A 13 7.84 12.06 0.65
CA ALA A 13 7.06 12.01 -0.59
C ALA A 13 7.12 10.62 -1.23
N THR A 14 5.98 10.17 -1.76
CA THR A 14 5.85 8.84 -2.38
C THR A 14 6.13 8.89 -3.87
N ALA A 15 7.13 8.11 -4.31
CA ALA A 15 7.49 7.93 -5.71
C ALA A 15 7.22 6.49 -6.18
N THR A 16 6.78 6.35 -7.43
CA THR A 16 6.57 5.08 -8.11
C THR A 16 7.61 4.81 -9.20
N ASN A 17 8.48 5.79 -9.48
CA ASN A 17 9.60 5.68 -10.41
C ASN A 17 10.74 6.67 -10.09
N LEU A 18 11.88 6.50 -10.76
CA LEU A 18 13.07 7.33 -10.55
C LEU A 18 12.86 8.79 -10.95
N ALA A 19 12.14 9.05 -12.03
CA ALA A 19 11.95 10.41 -12.53
C ALA A 19 11.21 11.30 -11.51
N LYS A 20 10.20 10.74 -10.81
CA LYS A 20 9.50 11.43 -9.72
C LYS A 20 10.40 11.61 -8.50
N ALA A 21 11.12 10.55 -8.11
CA ALA A 21 12.00 10.60 -6.97
C ALA A 21 13.09 11.69 -7.10
N ARG A 22 13.68 11.83 -8.27
CA ARG A 22 14.64 12.92 -8.57
C ARG A 22 14.00 14.32 -8.48
N LYS A 23 12.72 14.46 -8.92
CA LYS A 23 12.00 15.74 -8.75
C LYS A 23 11.77 16.07 -7.28
N PHE A 24 11.50 15.09 -6.43
CA PHE A 24 11.33 15.29 -4.99
C PHE A 24 12.64 15.70 -4.33
N GLU A 25 13.74 15.00 -4.63
CA GLU A 25 15.07 15.36 -4.14
C GLU A 25 15.43 16.80 -4.55
N ALA A 26 15.27 17.15 -5.83
CA ALA A 26 15.54 18.50 -6.32
C ALA A 26 14.63 19.57 -5.69
N ALA A 27 13.41 19.22 -5.29
CA ALA A 27 12.48 20.11 -4.61
C ALA A 27 12.77 20.28 -3.11
N GLY A 28 13.71 19.49 -2.53
CA GLY A 28 14.06 19.55 -1.11
C GLY A 28 13.17 18.68 -0.22
N ILE A 29 12.64 17.57 -0.73
CA ILE A 29 12.02 16.52 0.11
C ILE A 29 13.12 15.79 0.87
N ASP A 30 12.89 15.49 2.14
CA ASP A 30 13.89 14.89 3.02
C ASP A 30 14.00 13.37 2.84
N ILE A 31 12.89 12.69 2.55
CA ILE A 31 12.80 11.23 2.46
C ILE A 31 11.87 10.84 1.29
N VAL A 32 12.29 9.89 0.47
CA VAL A 32 11.43 9.30 -0.56
C VAL A 32 10.89 7.95 -0.13
N VAL A 33 9.58 7.76 -0.23
CA VAL A 33 8.92 6.47 -0.07
C VAL A 33 8.84 5.80 -1.43
N ALA A 34 9.58 4.72 -1.62
CA ALA A 34 9.57 3.88 -2.81
C ALA A 34 8.33 2.97 -2.78
N GLN A 35 7.26 3.39 -3.46
CA GLN A 35 6.02 2.63 -3.51
C GLN A 35 6.00 1.65 -4.69
N GLY A 36 6.27 0.38 -4.42
CA GLY A 36 6.15 -0.68 -5.40
C GLY A 36 4.71 -0.94 -5.85
N VAL A 37 4.56 -1.65 -6.96
CA VAL A 37 3.25 -2.01 -7.53
C VAL A 37 2.44 -2.91 -6.60
N GLU A 38 3.08 -3.61 -5.67
CA GLU A 38 2.47 -4.49 -4.66
C GLU A 38 1.69 -3.72 -3.60
N ALA A 39 1.98 -2.43 -3.40
CA ALA A 39 1.39 -1.63 -2.34
C ALA A 39 -0.13 -1.49 -2.48
N GLY A 40 -0.84 -1.57 -1.36
CA GLY A 40 -2.27 -1.25 -1.26
C GLY A 40 -2.55 0.24 -1.27
N GLY A 41 -3.80 0.61 -1.61
CA GLY A 41 -4.24 2.01 -1.69
C GLY A 41 -3.80 2.73 -2.96
N HIS A 42 -3.91 4.05 -2.93
CA HIS A 42 -3.63 4.89 -4.09
C HIS A 42 -2.17 4.83 -4.53
N ARG A 43 -1.97 4.74 -5.83
CA ARG A 43 -0.64 4.90 -6.42
C ARG A 43 -0.17 6.35 -6.28
N GLY A 44 1.09 6.53 -5.92
CA GLY A 44 1.74 7.84 -5.81
C GLY A 44 2.00 8.48 -7.17
N VAL A 45 0.98 8.57 -8.04
CA VAL A 45 1.06 9.18 -9.37
C VAL A 45 0.38 10.55 -9.35
N PHE A 46 1.01 11.56 -9.96
CA PHE A 46 0.44 12.91 -10.07
C PHE A 46 -0.31 13.09 -11.39
N ASP A 47 0.29 12.68 -12.48
CA ASP A 47 -0.30 12.76 -13.81
C ASP A 47 -0.92 11.41 -14.17
N LEU A 48 -2.24 11.39 -14.32
CA LEU A 48 -3.01 10.20 -14.67
C LEU A 48 -2.89 9.81 -16.15
N LEU A 49 -2.35 10.71 -16.98
CA LEU A 49 -2.08 10.44 -18.40
C LEU A 49 -0.75 9.75 -18.62
N THR A 50 0.15 9.82 -17.62
CA THR A 50 1.43 9.09 -17.67
C THR A 50 1.22 7.66 -17.22
N GLU A 51 1.65 6.71 -18.04
CA GLU A 51 1.63 5.28 -17.71
C GLU A 51 2.46 5.01 -16.45
N ASP A 52 1.90 4.22 -15.51
CA ASP A 52 2.62 3.73 -14.35
C ASP A 52 3.50 2.55 -14.78
N GLU A 53 4.81 2.68 -14.67
CA GLU A 53 5.79 1.64 -15.02
C GLU A 53 5.57 0.32 -14.27
N GLY A 54 4.76 0.31 -13.21
CA GLY A 54 4.42 -0.89 -12.45
C GLY A 54 5.61 -1.57 -11.78
N LEU A 55 6.64 -0.80 -11.41
CA LEU A 55 7.86 -1.35 -10.80
C LEU A 55 7.55 -2.03 -9.48
N SER A 56 8.12 -3.23 -9.28
CA SER A 56 8.07 -3.91 -7.99
C SER A 56 8.83 -3.12 -6.93
N THR A 57 8.47 -3.32 -5.66
CA THR A 57 9.18 -2.73 -4.52
C THR A 57 10.67 -3.04 -4.58
N PHE A 58 11.02 -4.30 -4.94
CA PHE A 58 12.40 -4.74 -5.09
C PHE A 58 13.18 -3.89 -6.11
N VAL A 59 12.67 -3.79 -7.34
CA VAL A 59 13.34 -3.05 -8.43
C VAL A 59 13.40 -1.57 -8.11
N LEU A 60 12.30 -1.00 -7.60
CA LEU A 60 12.20 0.43 -7.31
C LEU A 60 13.16 0.84 -6.19
N VAL A 61 13.21 0.08 -5.07
CA VAL A 61 14.12 0.35 -3.95
C VAL A 61 15.56 0.31 -4.44
N GLN A 62 15.96 -0.75 -5.16
CA GLN A 62 17.32 -0.88 -5.69
C GLN A 62 17.69 0.29 -6.60
N THR A 63 16.79 0.69 -7.50
CA THR A 63 17.02 1.83 -8.41
C THR A 63 17.17 3.14 -7.63
N LEU A 64 16.27 3.41 -6.67
CA LEU A 64 16.29 4.69 -5.96
C LEU A 64 17.47 4.81 -5.00
N THR A 65 17.88 3.72 -4.34
CA THR A 65 19.03 3.76 -3.41
C THR A 65 20.37 3.94 -4.13
N LEU A 66 20.47 3.54 -5.39
CA LEU A 66 21.67 3.78 -6.21
C LEU A 66 21.74 5.21 -6.78
N GLU A 67 20.60 5.84 -7.00
CA GLU A 67 20.48 7.06 -7.78
C GLU A 67 20.22 8.34 -6.95
N LEU A 68 19.69 8.19 -5.73
CA LEU A 68 19.37 9.32 -4.85
C LEU A 68 20.39 9.45 -3.72
N ARG A 69 20.52 10.65 -3.20
CA ARG A 69 21.34 10.98 -2.02
C ARG A 69 20.53 11.05 -0.73
N ILE A 70 19.22 11.21 -0.85
CA ILE A 70 18.30 11.26 0.31
C ILE A 70 17.83 9.86 0.70
N PRO A 71 17.44 9.63 1.97
CA PRO A 71 16.96 8.34 2.43
C PRO A 71 15.78 7.79 1.63
N VAL A 72 15.77 6.48 1.40
CA VAL A 72 14.69 5.76 0.71
C VAL A 72 14.01 4.82 1.69
N VAL A 73 12.68 4.92 1.80
CA VAL A 73 11.82 4.02 2.58
C VAL A 73 11.10 3.08 1.64
N ALA A 74 11.21 1.77 1.85
CA ALA A 74 10.53 0.76 1.04
C ALA A 74 9.05 0.64 1.45
N ALA A 75 8.12 0.61 0.47
CA ALA A 75 6.69 0.45 0.73
C ALA A 75 6.01 -0.45 -0.32
N GLY A 76 5.29 -1.46 0.13
CA GLY A 76 4.56 -2.44 -0.69
C GLY A 76 5.12 -3.84 -0.56
N GLY A 77 4.24 -4.83 -0.39
CA GLY A 77 4.61 -6.23 -0.32
C GLY A 77 5.46 -6.63 0.90
N ILE A 78 5.42 -5.88 2.00
CA ILE A 78 6.24 -6.14 3.20
C ILE A 78 5.31 -6.47 4.37
N MET A 79 5.37 -7.72 4.86
CA MET A 79 4.42 -8.20 5.88
C MET A 79 5.11 -8.81 7.13
N ASP A 80 6.43 -8.99 7.08
CA ASP A 80 7.21 -9.63 8.15
C ASP A 80 8.62 -9.04 8.29
N GLY A 81 9.34 -9.49 9.30
CA GLY A 81 10.70 -9.03 9.57
C GLY A 81 11.73 -9.48 8.52
N CYS A 82 11.47 -10.58 7.81
CA CYS A 82 12.31 -11.03 6.69
C CYS A 82 12.20 -10.06 5.51
N GLY A 83 10.97 -9.65 5.16
CA GLY A 83 10.71 -8.64 4.12
C GLY A 83 11.35 -7.29 4.46
N ILE A 84 11.24 -6.84 5.72
CA ILE A 84 11.92 -5.62 6.18
C ILE A 84 13.43 -5.75 5.98
N ARG A 85 14.04 -6.86 6.40
CA ARG A 85 15.49 -7.10 6.25
C ARG A 85 15.92 -7.12 4.79
N ALA A 86 15.13 -7.73 3.91
CA ALA A 86 15.43 -7.77 2.48
C ALA A 86 15.49 -6.36 1.89
N MET A 87 14.56 -5.49 2.25
CA MET A 87 14.54 -4.11 1.77
C MET A 87 15.72 -3.29 2.29
N LEU A 88 16.10 -3.48 3.58
CA LEU A 88 17.28 -2.83 4.13
C LEU A 88 18.58 -3.34 3.49
N ALA A 89 18.65 -4.64 3.15
CA ALA A 89 19.78 -5.20 2.42
C ALA A 89 19.93 -4.63 0.99
N LEU A 90 18.83 -4.18 0.38
CA LEU A 90 18.84 -3.45 -0.91
C LEU A 90 19.23 -1.97 -0.77
N GLY A 91 19.47 -1.49 0.45
CA GLY A 91 19.88 -0.11 0.72
C GLY A 91 18.76 0.81 1.23
N ALA A 92 17.53 0.32 1.40
CA ALA A 92 16.49 1.12 2.03
C ALA A 92 16.87 1.46 3.49
N THR A 93 16.55 2.67 3.93
CA THR A 93 16.79 3.13 5.31
C THR A 93 15.73 2.58 6.28
N ALA A 94 14.51 2.37 5.78
CA ALA A 94 13.38 1.86 6.56
C ALA A 94 12.36 1.16 5.66
N ALA A 95 11.36 0.52 6.28
CA ALA A 95 10.20 -0.05 5.60
C ALA A 95 8.90 0.55 6.16
N GLN A 96 7.96 0.85 5.27
CA GLN A 96 6.62 1.33 5.58
C GLN A 96 5.62 0.22 5.28
N LEU A 97 4.91 -0.23 6.31
CA LEU A 97 3.89 -1.27 6.24
C LEU A 97 2.51 -0.65 6.46
N GLY A 98 1.56 -0.95 5.58
CA GLY A 98 0.16 -0.49 5.72
C GLY A 98 -0.77 -1.68 5.93
N THR A 99 -0.89 -2.54 4.92
CA THR A 99 -1.80 -3.70 4.91
C THR A 99 -1.60 -4.63 6.11
N ALA A 100 -0.37 -4.80 6.59
CA ALA A 100 -0.04 -5.61 7.76
C ALA A 100 -0.78 -5.19 9.04
N PHE A 101 -1.15 -3.91 9.16
CA PHE A 101 -1.80 -3.37 10.36
C PHE A 101 -3.33 -3.30 10.26
N ILE A 102 -3.95 -3.68 9.13
CA ILE A 102 -5.41 -3.56 8.96
C ILE A 102 -6.18 -4.47 9.92
N LEU A 103 -5.65 -5.66 10.24
CA LEU A 103 -6.28 -6.60 11.17
C LEU A 103 -5.98 -6.31 12.65
N CYS A 104 -5.14 -5.32 12.96
CA CYS A 104 -4.92 -4.92 14.35
C CYS A 104 -6.23 -4.39 14.97
N PRO A 105 -6.58 -4.74 16.22
CA PRO A 105 -7.77 -4.23 16.89
C PRO A 105 -7.86 -2.70 16.90
N GLU A 106 -6.72 -2.02 16.95
CA GLU A 106 -6.61 -0.56 16.95
C GLU A 106 -6.93 0.08 15.59
N SER A 107 -6.97 -0.70 14.51
CA SER A 107 -7.35 -0.21 13.18
C SER A 107 -8.84 0.14 13.13
N SER A 108 -9.19 1.21 12.41
CA SER A 108 -10.58 1.60 12.13
C SER A 108 -11.24 0.81 10.99
N ALA A 109 -10.60 -0.27 10.49
CA ALA A 109 -11.17 -1.12 9.46
C ALA A 109 -12.49 -1.74 9.94
N SER A 110 -13.52 -1.74 9.08
CA SER A 110 -14.83 -2.33 9.38
C SER A 110 -14.74 -3.86 9.53
N ASP A 111 -15.73 -4.46 10.20
CA ASP A 111 -15.79 -5.91 10.36
C ASP A 111 -15.87 -6.63 9.01
N SER A 112 -16.56 -6.07 8.03
CA SER A 112 -16.63 -6.60 6.68
C SER A 112 -15.26 -6.60 5.99
N TYR A 113 -14.49 -5.51 6.14
CA TYR A 113 -13.15 -5.42 5.59
C TYR A 113 -12.22 -6.47 6.22
N ARG A 114 -12.28 -6.64 7.56
CA ARG A 114 -11.53 -7.66 8.28
C ARG A 114 -11.89 -9.08 7.82
N LYS A 115 -13.20 -9.37 7.64
CA LYS A 115 -13.67 -10.66 7.12
C LYS A 115 -13.11 -10.96 5.72
N TYR A 116 -13.04 -9.98 4.83
CA TYR A 116 -12.46 -10.17 3.50
C TYR A 116 -10.97 -10.46 3.56
N LEU A 117 -10.22 -9.74 4.40
CA LEU A 117 -8.79 -10.00 4.60
C LEU A 117 -8.51 -11.38 5.19
N LEU A 118 -9.40 -11.92 6.01
CA LEU A 118 -9.30 -13.27 6.59
C LEU A 118 -9.81 -14.38 5.65
N SER A 119 -10.26 -14.04 4.46
CA SER A 119 -10.79 -14.99 3.48
C SER A 119 -9.85 -15.19 2.29
N SER A 120 -10.16 -16.14 1.41
CA SER A 120 -9.45 -16.33 0.13
C SER A 120 -9.50 -15.12 -0.79
N ARG A 121 -10.39 -14.15 -0.55
CA ARG A 121 -10.46 -12.89 -1.31
C ARG A 121 -9.24 -12.01 -1.13
N ALA A 122 -8.51 -12.14 -0.01
CA ALA A 122 -7.28 -11.39 0.25
C ALA A 122 -6.21 -11.59 -0.85
N SER A 123 -6.18 -12.76 -1.50
CA SER A 123 -5.26 -13.05 -2.61
C SER A 123 -5.63 -12.35 -3.93
N LEU A 124 -6.83 -11.80 -4.03
CA LEU A 124 -7.38 -11.22 -5.25
C LEU A 124 -7.38 -9.69 -5.14
N THR A 125 -6.24 -9.07 -5.39
CA THR A 125 -6.14 -7.60 -5.43
C THR A 125 -5.94 -7.08 -6.84
N ARG A 126 -6.41 -5.86 -7.10
CA ARG A 126 -6.28 -5.18 -8.40
C ARG A 126 -6.05 -3.69 -8.23
N ILE A 127 -5.25 -3.09 -9.13
CA ILE A 127 -5.20 -1.64 -9.29
C ILE A 127 -6.38 -1.24 -10.17
N THR A 128 -7.21 -0.34 -9.67
CA THR A 128 -8.40 0.16 -10.37
C THR A 128 -8.56 1.66 -10.20
N ARG A 129 -9.20 2.32 -11.16
CA ARG A 129 -9.61 3.73 -11.07
C ARG A 129 -11.07 3.91 -10.68
N TYR A 130 -11.86 2.86 -10.78
CA TYR A 130 -13.32 2.95 -10.69
C TYR A 130 -13.85 3.40 -9.32
N ILE A 131 -13.14 3.12 -8.23
CA ILE A 131 -13.61 3.52 -6.89
C ILE A 131 -13.37 5.01 -6.63
N SER A 132 -12.22 5.56 -7.04
CA SER A 132 -11.82 6.91 -6.62
C SER A 132 -11.52 7.87 -7.76
N GLY A 133 -11.51 7.41 -9.01
CA GLY A 133 -11.02 8.19 -10.14
C GLY A 133 -9.48 8.17 -10.29
N ARG A 134 -8.76 7.58 -9.33
CA ARG A 134 -7.30 7.45 -9.36
C ARG A 134 -6.87 6.00 -9.21
N PRO A 135 -5.74 5.58 -9.82
CA PRO A 135 -5.23 4.21 -9.65
C PRO A 135 -5.00 3.90 -8.17
N ALA A 136 -5.66 2.85 -7.68
CA ALA A 136 -5.50 2.37 -6.31
C ALA A 136 -5.64 0.85 -6.26
N ARG A 137 -4.81 0.17 -5.45
CA ARG A 137 -4.89 -1.28 -5.27
C ARG A 137 -5.81 -1.64 -4.11
N GLY A 138 -6.79 -2.47 -4.40
CA GLY A 138 -7.70 -3.02 -3.39
C GLY A 138 -8.09 -4.46 -3.69
N MET A 139 -8.78 -5.09 -2.75
CA MET A 139 -9.39 -6.41 -2.97
C MET A 139 -10.52 -6.30 -3.99
N ILE A 140 -10.61 -7.30 -4.88
CA ILE A 140 -11.63 -7.33 -5.92
C ILE A 140 -12.99 -7.63 -5.28
N ASN A 141 -13.97 -6.77 -5.57
CA ASN A 141 -15.37 -6.92 -5.18
C ASN A 141 -16.30 -6.84 -6.41
N ASP A 142 -17.59 -6.95 -6.22
CA ASP A 142 -18.55 -6.95 -7.33
C ASP A 142 -18.63 -5.59 -8.02
N PHE A 143 -18.41 -4.47 -7.31
CA PHE A 143 -18.34 -3.16 -7.93
C PHE A 143 -17.18 -3.06 -8.92
N ILE A 144 -15.98 -3.50 -8.54
CA ILE A 144 -14.82 -3.51 -9.42
C ILE A 144 -15.09 -4.41 -10.64
N ARG A 145 -15.63 -5.62 -10.44
CA ARG A 145 -15.97 -6.54 -11.52
C ARG A 145 -16.98 -5.95 -12.51
N TYR A 146 -18.01 -5.29 -11.98
CA TYR A 146 -19.02 -4.61 -12.79
C TYR A 146 -18.38 -3.50 -13.64
N CYS A 147 -17.56 -2.66 -13.04
CA CYS A 147 -16.92 -1.55 -13.71
C CYS A 147 -15.82 -1.96 -14.73
N GLU A 148 -15.25 -3.16 -14.59
CA GLU A 148 -14.31 -3.73 -15.58
C GLU A 148 -15.04 -4.36 -16.79
N GLY A 149 -16.36 -4.41 -16.78
CA GLY A 149 -17.18 -4.86 -17.90
C GLY A 149 -17.05 -3.92 -19.11
N ARG A 150 -17.33 -4.45 -20.32
CA ARG A 150 -17.13 -3.72 -21.60
C ARG A 150 -17.96 -2.44 -21.73
N ASP A 151 -19.08 -2.36 -21.02
CA ASP A 151 -20.05 -1.24 -21.14
C ASP A 151 -19.96 -0.28 -19.94
N ALA A 152 -18.98 -0.42 -19.06
CA ALA A 152 -18.82 0.48 -17.95
C ALA A 152 -18.28 1.84 -18.42
N PRO A 153 -18.87 2.97 -17.99
CA PRO A 153 -18.35 4.29 -18.32
C PRO A 153 -17.00 4.53 -17.63
N ASP A 154 -16.19 5.40 -18.20
CA ASP A 154 -14.99 5.87 -17.53
C ASP A 154 -15.35 6.52 -16.19
N PRO A 155 -14.58 6.27 -15.13
CA PRO A 155 -14.84 6.89 -13.84
C PRO A 155 -14.62 8.41 -13.92
N ALA A 156 -15.44 9.19 -13.19
CA ALA A 156 -15.19 10.60 -13.01
C ALA A 156 -13.84 10.84 -12.31
N ASP A 157 -13.28 12.03 -12.47
CA ASP A 157 -12.03 12.41 -11.84
C ASP A 157 -12.16 12.44 -10.30
N TYR A 158 -11.03 12.14 -9.64
CA TYR A 158 -10.92 12.33 -8.19
C TYR A 158 -11.12 13.83 -7.81
N PRO A 159 -11.87 14.16 -6.76
CA PRO A 159 -12.48 13.26 -5.76
C PRO A 159 -13.93 12.85 -6.06
N VAL A 160 -14.52 13.27 -7.18
CA VAL A 160 -15.95 13.09 -7.49
C VAL A 160 -16.34 11.59 -7.51
N ALA A 161 -15.55 10.76 -8.21
CA ALA A 161 -15.80 9.31 -8.23
C ALA A 161 -15.75 8.71 -6.81
N TYR A 162 -14.83 9.18 -5.97
CA TYR A 162 -14.67 8.66 -4.61
C TYR A 162 -15.86 9.01 -3.70
N ASP A 163 -16.42 10.22 -3.83
CA ASP A 163 -17.62 10.62 -3.10
C ASP A 163 -18.84 9.81 -3.55
N ALA A 164 -19.02 9.61 -4.86
CA ALA A 164 -20.08 8.77 -5.39
C ALA A 164 -19.97 7.33 -4.92
N ALA A 165 -18.76 6.74 -4.94
CA ALA A 165 -18.51 5.38 -4.45
C ALA A 165 -18.82 5.24 -2.96
N LYS A 166 -18.49 6.22 -2.12
CA LYS A 166 -18.84 6.23 -0.70
C LYS A 166 -20.35 6.24 -0.45
N GLN A 167 -21.08 7.06 -1.21
CA GLN A 167 -22.55 7.13 -1.11
C GLN A 167 -23.19 5.82 -1.54
N LEU A 168 -22.72 5.22 -2.66
CA LEU A 168 -23.16 3.92 -3.13
C LEU A 168 -22.91 2.84 -2.08
N ASN A 169 -21.69 2.82 -1.50
CA ASN A 169 -21.35 1.87 -0.45
C ASN A 169 -22.25 2.01 0.78
N ALA A 170 -22.55 3.22 1.23
CA ALA A 170 -23.42 3.46 2.39
C ALA A 170 -24.84 2.89 2.17
N VAL A 171 -25.40 3.05 0.96
CA VAL A 171 -26.68 2.44 0.59
C VAL A 171 -26.59 0.92 0.55
N ALA A 172 -25.53 0.38 -0.03
CA ALA A 172 -25.32 -1.06 -0.11
C ALA A 172 -25.16 -1.70 1.29
N GLU A 173 -24.40 -1.08 2.18
CA GLU A 173 -24.23 -1.51 3.57
C GLU A 173 -25.55 -1.55 4.34
N SER A 174 -26.41 -0.54 4.16
CA SER A 174 -27.75 -0.53 4.76
C SER A 174 -28.64 -1.68 4.28
N SER A 175 -28.33 -2.23 3.11
CA SER A 175 -28.99 -3.39 2.51
C SER A 175 -28.22 -4.71 2.76
N GLY A 176 -27.19 -4.68 3.61
CA GLY A 176 -26.40 -5.86 3.99
C GLY A 176 -25.29 -6.28 3.01
N SER A 177 -25.00 -5.46 1.98
CA SER A 177 -23.95 -5.73 1.01
C SER A 177 -22.68 -4.90 1.29
N ASN A 178 -21.52 -5.55 1.26
CA ASN A 178 -20.21 -4.90 1.39
C ASN A 178 -19.39 -4.96 0.08
N GLU A 179 -20.04 -5.29 -1.02
CA GLU A 179 -19.42 -5.50 -2.34
C GLU A 179 -19.11 -4.18 -3.09
N TYR A 180 -19.33 -3.04 -2.43
CA TYR A 180 -19.11 -1.70 -3.03
C TYR A 180 -18.09 -0.87 -2.24
N ALA A 181 -17.52 -1.44 -1.18
CA ALA A 181 -16.58 -0.77 -0.31
C ALA A 181 -15.19 -0.61 -0.96
N ALA A 182 -14.51 0.48 -0.63
CA ALA A 182 -13.09 0.66 -0.91
C ALA A 182 -12.25 -0.14 0.09
N GLN A 183 -11.87 -1.35 -0.27
CA GLN A 183 -11.09 -2.26 0.58
C GLN A 183 -9.64 -2.32 0.07
N TRP A 184 -8.85 -1.29 0.42
CA TRP A 184 -7.48 -1.13 -0.05
C TRP A 184 -6.53 -2.13 0.58
N ALA A 185 -5.89 -2.98 -0.21
CA ALA A 185 -4.95 -3.97 0.26
C ALA A 185 -3.83 -4.22 -0.75
N GLY A 186 -2.61 -4.45 -0.26
CA GLY A 186 -1.48 -4.87 -1.08
C GLY A 186 -1.61 -6.32 -1.53
N GLN A 187 -0.71 -6.75 -2.42
CA GLN A 187 -0.70 -8.11 -2.95
C GLN A 187 -0.42 -9.16 -1.87
N ASP A 188 0.25 -8.78 -0.79
CA ASP A 188 0.58 -9.65 0.35
C ASP A 188 -0.51 -9.67 1.43
N ALA A 189 -1.71 -9.18 1.12
CA ALA A 189 -2.85 -9.18 2.04
C ALA A 189 -3.15 -10.56 2.68
N PRO A 190 -2.96 -11.72 2.00
CA PRO A 190 -3.12 -13.03 2.64
C PRO A 190 -2.21 -13.28 3.84
N PHE A 191 -1.11 -12.52 3.99
CA PHE A 191 -0.18 -12.65 5.11
C PHE A 191 -0.51 -11.74 6.30
N CYS A 192 -1.66 -11.04 6.29
CA CYS A 192 -2.13 -10.25 7.41
C CYS A 192 -2.28 -11.11 8.67
N ARG A 193 -1.88 -10.54 9.81
CA ARG A 193 -1.95 -11.18 11.13
C ARG A 193 -2.92 -10.43 12.03
N SER A 194 -3.81 -11.16 12.71
CA SER A 194 -4.75 -10.60 13.67
C SER A 194 -4.09 -10.52 15.05
N LEU A 195 -3.29 -9.48 15.25
CA LEU A 195 -2.55 -9.20 16.49
C LEU A 195 -2.77 -7.74 16.90
N PRO A 196 -2.72 -7.42 18.20
CA PRO A 196 -2.55 -6.03 18.65
C PRO A 196 -1.32 -5.39 17.99
N ALA A 197 -1.37 -4.09 17.71
CA ALA A 197 -0.29 -3.41 16.98
C ALA A 197 1.06 -3.52 17.70
N ALA A 198 1.07 -3.47 19.02
CA ALA A 198 2.29 -3.66 19.82
C ALA A 198 2.87 -5.07 19.64
N ASP A 199 2.03 -6.10 19.65
CA ASP A 199 2.45 -7.49 19.49
C ASP A 199 2.96 -7.74 18.05
N LEU A 200 2.28 -7.17 17.06
CA LEU A 200 2.75 -7.20 15.68
C LEU A 200 4.13 -6.55 15.55
N MET A 201 4.35 -5.39 16.14
CA MET A 201 5.66 -4.72 16.14
C MET A 201 6.75 -5.56 16.79
N ASN A 202 6.43 -6.20 17.92
CA ASN A 202 7.36 -7.11 18.62
C ASN A 202 7.70 -8.34 17.77
N ALA A 203 6.71 -8.91 17.06
CA ALA A 203 6.91 -10.03 16.15
C ALA A 203 7.81 -9.60 14.97
N LEU A 204 7.50 -8.48 14.31
CA LEU A 204 8.32 -7.93 13.21
C LEU A 204 9.77 -7.69 13.65
N ALA A 205 9.98 -7.10 14.82
CA ALA A 205 11.32 -6.84 15.35
C ALA A 205 12.08 -8.14 15.69
N THR A 206 11.38 -9.17 16.16
CA THR A 206 11.96 -10.47 16.45
C THR A 206 12.36 -11.20 15.16
N GLU A 207 11.45 -11.27 14.20
CA GLU A 207 11.69 -11.85 12.87
C GLU A 207 12.85 -11.15 12.15
N PHE A 208 12.89 -9.82 12.22
CA PHE A 208 13.99 -9.03 11.66
C PHE A 208 15.35 -9.42 12.26
N ARG A 209 15.44 -9.67 13.56
CA ARG A 209 16.67 -10.06 14.22
C ARG A 209 17.06 -11.51 13.90
N THR A 210 16.09 -12.42 13.86
CA THR A 210 16.35 -13.87 13.71
C THR A 210 16.59 -14.30 12.27
N SER A 211 15.99 -13.62 11.29
CA SER A 211 16.20 -13.92 9.87
C SER A 211 17.66 -13.78 9.39
N ALA A 212 18.53 -13.12 10.17
CA ALA A 212 19.97 -13.06 9.90
C ALA A 212 20.67 -14.43 10.05
N SER A 213 20.07 -15.39 10.74
CA SER A 213 20.69 -16.69 11.05
C SER A 213 20.38 -17.82 10.06
N GLY A 214 19.77 -17.51 8.91
CA GLY A 214 19.58 -18.48 7.80
C GLY A 214 18.59 -19.60 8.07
N ARG A 215 17.78 -19.53 9.12
CA ARG A 215 16.70 -20.49 9.36
C ARG A 215 15.38 -19.94 8.84
N LEU A 216 14.89 -20.52 7.76
CA LEU A 216 13.45 -20.56 7.48
C LEU A 216 12.82 -21.29 8.68
N GLN A 217 12.32 -20.56 9.65
CA GLN A 217 11.57 -21.17 10.75
C GLN A 217 10.20 -21.57 10.22
N ASP A 218 9.80 -22.79 10.58
CA ASP A 218 8.49 -23.35 10.31
C ASP A 218 7.40 -22.31 10.65
N HIS A 219 6.70 -21.81 9.64
CA HIS A 219 5.47 -21.10 9.88
C HIS A 219 4.48 -22.12 10.48
N PRO A 220 3.84 -21.83 11.61
CA PRO A 220 2.78 -22.68 12.10
C PRO A 220 1.70 -22.77 11.02
N PRO A 221 1.06 -23.93 10.82
CA PRO A 221 -0.03 -24.09 9.86
C PRO A 221 -1.15 -23.09 10.21
N ARG A 222 -1.72 -22.49 9.18
CA ARG A 222 -2.80 -21.49 9.24
C ARG A 222 -4.11 -22.14 9.63
#